data_9040a8b3bfb3d93bbecffdc55287bc9d
#
_entry.id   9040a8b3bfb3d93bbecffdc55287bc9d
#
_cell.length_a   1.000
_cell.length_b   1.000
_cell.length_c   1.000
_cell.angle_alpha   90.00
_cell.angle_beta   90.00
_cell.angle_gamma   90.00
#
_symmetry.space_group_name_H-M   'P 1'
#
loop_
_entity.id
_entity.type
_entity.pdbx_description
1 polymer ?
#
loop_
_entity_poly.entity_id
_entity_poly.type
_entity_poly.pdbx_seq_one_letter_code
_entity_poly.pdbx_strand_id
1 'polypeptide(L)' 'MLKKKELADKLKISVPMVDKLMREGLPRIKIGKSVRFEYEEVVRWLKEKGKE' A
#
# COMPACT_ATOMS: atom_id res chain seq x y z
N MET A 1 -5.83 0.62 -10.61
CA MET A 1 -5.57 0.91 -9.18
C MET A 1 -6.09 -0.24 -8.31
N LEU A 2 -5.42 -0.51 -7.21
CA LEU A 2 -5.72 -1.65 -6.36
C LEU A 2 -6.48 -1.23 -5.10
N LYS A 3 -7.41 -2.08 -4.68
CA LYS A 3 -8.03 -1.93 -3.37
C LYS A 3 -7.06 -2.46 -2.31
N LYS A 4 -7.33 -2.14 -1.05
CA LYS A 4 -6.48 -2.59 0.07
C LYS A 4 -6.29 -4.11 0.04
N LYS A 5 -7.38 -4.85 -0.12
CA LYS A 5 -7.34 -6.31 -0.14
C LYS A 5 -6.52 -6.83 -1.32
N GLU A 6 -6.69 -6.20 -2.48
CA GLU A 6 -5.96 -6.59 -3.68
C GLU A 6 -4.47 -6.33 -3.53
N LEU A 7 -4.14 -5.21 -2.90
CA LEU A 7 -2.74 -4.89 -2.63
C LEU A 7 -2.12 -5.90 -1.68
N ALA A 8 -2.84 -6.27 -0.63
CA ALA A 8 -2.37 -7.26 0.33
C ALA A 8 -2.07 -8.59 -0.37
N ASP A 9 -2.99 -9.02 -1.24
CA ASP A 9 -2.81 -10.25 -2.02
C ASP A 9 -1.57 -10.17 -2.91
N LYS A 10 -1.40 -9.04 -3.57
CA LYS A 10 -0.30 -8.86 -4.50
C LYS A 10 1.05 -8.87 -3.80
N LEU A 11 1.10 -8.31 -2.60
CA LEU A 11 2.30 -8.28 -1.79
C LEU A 11 2.45 -9.51 -0.90
N LYS A 12 1.43 -10.37 -0.87
CA LYS A 12 1.38 -11.57 -0.03
C LYS A 12 1.53 -11.24 1.45
N ILE A 13 0.83 -10.21 1.86
CA ILE A 13 0.79 -9.79 3.26
C ILE A 13 -0.67 -9.69 3.71
N SER A 14 -0.88 -9.51 5.01
CA SER A 14 -2.23 -9.40 5.55
C SER A 14 -2.77 -7.97 5.38
N VAL A 15 -4.10 -7.83 5.40
CA VAL A 15 -4.74 -6.50 5.35
C VAL A 15 -4.31 -5.64 6.54
N PRO A 16 -4.27 -6.17 7.78
CA PRO A 16 -3.75 -5.39 8.91
C PRO A 16 -2.34 -4.85 8.67
N MET A 17 -1.50 -5.60 7.94
CA MET A 17 -0.16 -5.12 7.60
C MET A 17 -0.22 -3.94 6.64
N VAL A 18 -1.16 -3.96 5.69
CA VAL A 18 -1.36 -2.81 4.80
C VAL A 18 -1.75 -1.59 5.62
N ASP A 19 -2.63 -1.75 6.61
CA ASP A 19 -3.03 -0.66 7.48
C ASP A 19 -1.82 -0.08 8.24
N LYS A 20 -0.95 -0.94 8.71
CA LYS A 20 0.26 -0.51 9.40
C LYS A 20 1.16 0.32 8.47
N LEU A 21 1.34 -0.17 7.25
CA LEU A 21 2.16 0.54 6.26
C LEU A 21 1.55 1.90 5.91
N MET A 22 0.22 1.98 5.86
CA MET A 22 -0.46 3.24 5.60
C MET A 22 -0.15 4.26 6.69
N ARG A 23 -0.07 3.83 7.93
CA ARG A 23 0.29 4.72 9.04
C ARG A 23 1.73 5.20 8.93
N GLU A 24 2.58 4.43 8.26
CA GLU A 24 3.99 4.78 8.07
C GLU A 24 4.22 5.68 6.87
N GLY A 25 3.17 5.95 6.08
CA GLY A 25 3.28 6.85 4.94
C GLY A 25 3.13 6.20 3.57
N LEU A 26 2.61 4.97 3.52
CA LEU A 26 2.42 4.28 2.24
C LEU A 26 1.62 5.14 1.26
N PRO A 27 2.12 5.32 0.02
CA PRO A 27 1.40 6.10 -0.98
C PRO A 27 0.02 5.52 -1.27
N ARG A 28 -0.98 6.38 -1.27
CA ARG A 28 -2.34 5.96 -1.55
C ARG A 28 -3.11 7.10 -2.20
N ILE A 29 -4.17 6.74 -2.92
CA ILE A 29 -5.05 7.70 -3.56
C ILE A 29 -6.41 7.57 -2.88
N LYS A 30 -6.89 8.66 -2.31
CA LYS A 30 -8.20 8.67 -1.67
C LYS A 30 -9.24 9.15 -2.67
N ILE A 31 -10.24 8.31 -2.90
CA ILE A 31 -11.34 8.62 -3.83
C ILE A 31 -12.63 8.55 -3.03
N GLY A 32 -13.15 9.73 -2.64
CA GLY A 32 -14.33 9.78 -1.78
C GLY A 32 -14.04 9.06 -0.46
N LYS A 33 -14.82 8.03 -0.16
CA LYS A 33 -14.65 7.22 1.04
C LYS A 33 -13.76 6.00 0.81
N SER A 34 -13.28 5.84 -0.42
CA SER A 34 -12.48 4.68 -0.80
C SER A 34 -11.01 5.03 -0.89
N VAL A 35 -10.17 4.02 -0.72
CA VAL A 35 -8.73 4.17 -0.85
C VAL A 35 -8.26 3.22 -1.94
N ARG A 36 -7.37 3.70 -2.80
CA ARG A 36 -6.78 2.90 -3.87
C ARG A 36 -5.26 3.05 -3.85
N PHE A 37 -4.59 2.09 -4.44
CA PHE A 37 -3.13 2.05 -4.46
C PHE A 37 -2.63 1.85 -5.87
N GLU A 38 -1.54 2.55 -6.23
CA GLU A 38 -0.81 2.31 -7.46
C GLU A 38 0.33 1.37 -7.11
N TYR A 39 0.31 0.18 -7.68
CA TYR A 39 1.27 -0.86 -7.32
C TYR A 39 2.73 -0.40 -7.47
N GLU A 40 3.05 0.26 -8.58
CA GLU A 40 4.40 0.73 -8.84
C GLU A 40 4.88 1.73 -7.78
N GLU A 41 3.98 2.62 -7.37
CA GLU A 41 4.28 3.59 -6.32
C GLU A 41 4.54 2.91 -4.99
N VAL A 42 3.71 1.91 -4.68
CA VAL A 42 3.85 1.14 -3.44
C VAL A 42 5.18 0.40 -3.42
N VAL A 43 5.51 -0.27 -4.51
CA VAL A 43 6.76 -1.02 -4.59
C VAL A 43 7.97 -0.11 -4.46
N ARG A 44 7.92 1.04 -5.10
CA ARG A 44 9.00 2.03 -5.01
C ARG A 44 9.19 2.49 -3.56
N TRP A 45 8.09 2.81 -2.90
CA TRP A 45 8.12 3.24 -1.51
C TRP A 45 8.72 2.16 -0.60
N LEU A 46 8.32 0.91 -0.81
CA LEU A 46 8.82 -0.22 -0.03
C LEU A 46 10.32 -0.42 -0.24
N LYS A 47 10.79 -0.26 -1.47
CA LYS A 47 12.21 -0.38 -1.76
C LYS A 47 13.01 0.73 -1.08
N GLU A 48 12.50 1.94 -1.08
CA GLU A 48 13.15 3.06 -0.41
C GLU A 48 13.21 2.82 1.10
N LYS A 49 12.11 2.34 1.67
CA LYS A 49 12.05 2.03 3.09
C LYS A 49 13.03 0.91 3.46
N GLY A 50 13.16 -0.08 2.59
CA GLY A 50 14.03 -1.22 2.84
C GLY A 50 15.52 -0.92 2.77
N LYS A 51 15.89 0.25 2.27
CA LYS A 51 17.30 0.65 2.18
C LYS A 51 17.85 1.24 3.47
N GLU A 52 16.99 1.50 4.42
CA GLU A 52 17.40 2.08 5.71
C GLU A 52 18.05 1.06 6.62
#